data_090ea90587a89697d324689d15649591
#
_entry.id   090ea90587a89697d324689d15649591
#
_cell.length_a   1.000
_cell.length_b   1.000
_cell.length_c   1.000
_cell.angle_alpha   90.00
_cell.angle_beta   90.00
_cell.angle_gamma   90.00
#
_symmetry.space_group_name_H-M   'P 1'
#
loop_
_entity.id
_entity.type
_entity.pdbx_description
1 polymer ?
#
loop_
_entity_poly.entity_id
_entity_poly.type
_entity_poly.pdbx_seq_one_letter_code
_entity_poly.pdbx_strand_id
1 'polypeptide(L)'
;MKKDNSNECFPHVDESGNVIGRISRGEAHNGSKLLHPVVHLHVFNRSKGLYLQKRPEWKDIQPGKWDTACGGHVDYGETIDEALRREVSEELGIKQFTPVFIKAYVFESLVEKELVNVFCTIYDEPIHPSTEELDGGRYWSVNEIVENIGNSVFTPNFENEFAKVLQKGLIFDKLDIK
;
A
#
# COMPACT_ATOMS: atom_id res chain seq x y z
N MET A 1 -9.01 -13.98 17.72
CA MET A 1 -8.89 -12.61 17.16
C MET A 1 -7.47 -12.49 16.64
N LYS A 2 -7.29 -12.40 15.33
CA LYS A 2 -5.99 -12.01 14.76
C LYS A 2 -5.66 -10.60 15.26
N LYS A 3 -4.46 -10.41 15.77
CA LYS A 3 -3.90 -9.09 16.11
C LYS A 3 -2.59 -8.95 15.36
N ASP A 4 -2.31 -7.75 14.93
CA ASP A 4 -1.01 -7.42 14.38
C ASP A 4 0.09 -7.77 15.38
N ASN A 5 1.19 -8.34 14.90
CA ASN A 5 2.31 -8.77 15.74
C ASN A 5 3.16 -7.57 16.16
N SER A 6 2.95 -7.04 17.35
CA SER A 6 3.69 -5.88 17.86
C SER A 6 5.21 -6.07 17.95
N ASN A 7 5.70 -7.31 17.85
CA ASN A 7 7.12 -7.65 17.92
C ASN A 7 7.80 -7.72 16.53
N GLU A 8 7.05 -7.56 15.45
CA GLU A 8 7.67 -7.36 14.13
C GLU A 8 8.66 -6.22 14.18
N CYS A 9 9.74 -6.33 13.44
CA CYS A 9 10.82 -5.36 13.45
C CYS A 9 11.01 -4.73 12.07
N PHE A 10 11.04 -3.41 12.06
CA PHE A 10 11.22 -2.60 10.87
C PHE A 10 12.55 -1.85 10.91
N PRO A 11 13.15 -1.49 9.76
CA PRO A 11 14.23 -0.54 9.74
C PRO A 11 13.71 0.85 10.11
N HIS A 12 14.37 1.52 11.06
CA HIS A 12 14.23 2.96 11.26
C HIS A 12 15.09 3.65 10.23
N VAL A 13 14.53 4.53 9.43
CA VAL A 13 15.22 5.18 8.31
C VAL A 13 15.21 6.71 8.44
N ASP A 14 16.16 7.36 7.74
CA ASP A 14 16.07 8.79 7.47
C ASP A 14 15.16 9.08 6.25
N GLU A 15 14.92 10.34 5.93
CA GLU A 15 14.05 10.74 4.79
C GLU A 15 14.63 10.37 3.41
N SER A 16 15.90 9.99 3.35
CA SER A 16 16.56 9.47 2.16
C SER A 16 16.44 7.94 2.04
N GLY A 17 15.86 7.27 3.04
CA GLY A 17 15.71 5.82 3.10
C GLY A 17 16.93 5.08 3.64
N ASN A 18 17.94 5.77 4.17
CA ASN A 18 19.08 5.11 4.80
C ASN A 18 18.68 4.54 6.16
N VAL A 19 19.06 3.29 6.42
CA VAL A 19 18.80 2.64 7.71
C VAL A 19 19.68 3.26 8.79
N ILE A 20 19.04 3.83 9.81
CA ILE A 20 19.68 4.47 10.97
C ILE A 20 19.42 3.73 12.28
N GLY A 21 18.57 2.70 12.26
CA GLY A 21 18.25 1.90 13.42
C GLY A 21 17.27 0.77 13.12
N ARG A 22 16.77 0.16 14.19
CA ARG A 22 15.76 -0.89 14.17
C ARG A 22 14.68 -0.54 15.19
N ILE A 23 13.42 -0.71 14.84
CA ILE A 23 12.26 -0.48 15.70
C ILE A 23 11.29 -1.64 15.63
N SER A 24 10.52 -1.84 16.69
CA SER A 24 9.40 -2.77 16.67
C SER A 24 8.16 -2.11 16.05
N ARG A 25 7.24 -2.93 15.56
CA ARG A 25 5.92 -2.46 15.09
C ARG A 25 5.19 -1.65 16.16
N GLY A 26 5.28 -2.10 17.43
CA GLY A 26 4.67 -1.38 18.53
C GLY A 26 5.24 0.04 18.73
N GLU A 27 6.55 0.22 18.55
CA GLU A 27 7.19 1.54 18.59
C GLU A 27 6.83 2.39 17.37
N ALA A 28 6.76 1.80 16.19
CA ALA A 28 6.39 2.50 14.96
C ALA A 28 4.98 3.10 15.00
N HIS A 29 4.03 2.42 15.68
CA HIS A 29 2.60 2.75 15.67
C HIS A 29 2.08 3.32 17.01
N ASN A 30 2.95 3.80 17.91
CA ASN A 30 2.56 4.34 19.21
C ASN A 30 2.54 5.88 19.28
N GLY A 31 2.64 6.55 18.15
CA GLY A 31 2.74 8.02 18.07
C GLY A 31 4.18 8.56 18.17
N SER A 32 5.20 7.69 18.23
CA SER A 32 6.62 8.09 18.28
C SER A 32 7.11 8.81 17.03
N LYS A 33 6.42 8.64 15.89
CA LYS A 33 6.80 9.19 14.58
C LYS A 33 8.17 8.71 14.08
N LEU A 34 8.57 7.51 14.49
CA LEU A 34 9.77 6.87 13.98
C LEU A 34 9.54 6.47 12.52
N LEU A 35 10.31 7.08 11.61
CA LEU A 35 10.16 6.88 10.19
C LEU A 35 10.58 5.46 9.80
N HIS A 36 9.69 4.71 9.16
CA HIS A 36 9.94 3.35 8.69
C HIS A 36 9.40 3.19 7.26
N PRO A 37 10.04 2.34 6.42
CA PRO A 37 9.62 2.17 5.06
C PRO A 37 8.43 1.23 4.94
N VAL A 38 7.54 1.58 4.00
CA VAL A 38 6.45 0.72 3.54
C VAL A 38 6.44 0.67 2.03
N VAL A 39 5.81 -0.35 1.47
CA VAL A 39 5.62 -0.52 0.03
C VAL A 39 4.13 -0.43 -0.31
N HIS A 40 3.79 0.29 -1.38
CA HIS A 40 2.45 0.33 -1.95
C HIS A 40 2.48 -0.09 -3.41
N LEU A 41 1.56 -0.96 -3.81
CA LEU A 41 1.39 -1.36 -5.21
C LEU A 41 0.00 -0.97 -5.72
N HIS A 42 -0.03 -0.20 -6.81
CA HIS A 42 -1.22 0.00 -7.62
C HIS A 42 -1.26 -1.03 -8.76
N VAL A 43 -2.34 -1.78 -8.85
CA VAL A 43 -2.55 -2.80 -9.88
C VAL A 43 -3.61 -2.33 -10.86
N PHE A 44 -3.21 -2.13 -12.12
CA PHE A 44 -4.11 -1.80 -13.21
C PHE A 44 -4.42 -3.02 -14.05
N ASN A 45 -5.69 -3.16 -14.41
CA ASN A 45 -6.15 -4.05 -15.46
C ASN A 45 -6.60 -3.19 -16.64
N ARG A 46 -6.17 -3.53 -17.86
CA ARG A 46 -6.44 -2.74 -19.06
C ARG A 46 -7.93 -2.55 -19.38
N SER A 47 -8.77 -3.51 -18.96
CA SER A 47 -10.21 -3.48 -19.24
C SER A 47 -11.08 -3.13 -18.04
N LYS A 48 -10.57 -3.30 -16.81
CA LYS A 48 -11.38 -3.21 -15.58
C LYS A 48 -11.03 -2.00 -14.71
N GLY A 49 -9.88 -1.37 -14.91
CA GLY A 49 -9.41 -0.23 -14.14
C GLY A 49 -8.47 -0.58 -13.00
N LEU A 50 -8.56 0.14 -11.89
CA LEU A 50 -7.69 0.02 -10.73
C LEU A 50 -8.24 -0.99 -9.72
N TYR A 51 -7.42 -1.96 -9.32
CA TYR A 51 -7.78 -2.88 -8.25
C TYR A 51 -7.56 -2.23 -6.88
N LEU A 52 -8.57 -2.29 -6.01
CA LEU A 52 -8.46 -1.89 -4.62
C LEU A 52 -8.82 -3.06 -3.71
N GLN A 53 -8.10 -3.20 -2.60
CA GLN A 53 -8.42 -4.14 -1.54
C GLN A 53 -9.44 -3.56 -0.56
N LYS A 54 -10.22 -4.43 0.05
CA LYS A 54 -11.08 -4.05 1.18
C LYS A 54 -10.45 -4.49 2.49
N ARG A 55 -10.24 -3.52 3.38
CA ARG A 55 -9.69 -3.77 4.72
C ARG A 55 -10.72 -4.47 5.58
N PRO A 56 -10.32 -5.51 6.33
CA PRO A 56 -11.22 -6.18 7.25
C PRO A 56 -11.71 -5.27 8.37
N GLU A 57 -12.91 -5.55 8.88
CA GLU A 57 -13.51 -4.81 10.01
C GLU A 57 -12.72 -4.97 11.33
N TRP A 58 -11.87 -6.00 11.44
CA TRP A 58 -11.08 -6.24 12.64
C TRP A 58 -9.73 -5.49 12.69
N LYS A 59 -9.34 -4.81 11.60
CA LYS A 59 -8.10 -4.00 11.58
C LYS A 59 -8.25 -2.78 12.50
N ASP A 60 -7.20 -2.49 13.28
CA ASP A 60 -7.19 -1.37 14.23
C ASP A 60 -7.23 0.00 13.53
N ILE A 61 -6.66 0.08 12.32
CA ILE A 61 -6.56 1.33 11.54
C ILE A 61 -7.47 1.24 10.31
N GLN A 62 -8.41 2.20 10.17
CA GLN A 62 -9.32 2.35 9.02
C GLN A 62 -10.06 1.04 8.64
N PRO A 63 -10.79 0.39 9.59
CA PRO A 63 -11.54 -0.84 9.32
C PRO A 63 -12.59 -0.65 8.22
N GLY A 64 -12.81 -1.69 7.42
CA GLY A 64 -13.86 -1.77 6.40
C GLY A 64 -13.72 -0.83 5.21
N LYS A 65 -12.67 -0.02 5.13
CA LYS A 65 -12.43 0.89 4.01
C LYS A 65 -11.72 0.21 2.84
N TRP A 66 -11.84 0.84 1.67
CA TRP A 66 -11.08 0.47 0.49
C TRP A 66 -9.71 1.16 0.49
N ASP A 67 -8.70 0.44 0.06
CA ASP A 67 -7.31 0.89 0.09
C ASP A 67 -6.56 0.48 -1.18
N THR A 68 -5.31 0.92 -1.31
CA THR A 68 -4.35 0.51 -2.33
C THR A 68 -4.37 -1.01 -2.53
N ALA A 69 -4.14 -1.49 -3.74
CA ALA A 69 -4.22 -2.92 -4.06
C ALA A 69 -3.42 -3.81 -3.10
N CYS A 70 -2.21 -3.37 -2.73
CA CYS A 70 -1.36 -4.03 -1.73
C CYS A 70 -0.56 -2.97 -0.99
N GLY A 71 -0.41 -3.13 0.31
CA GLY A 71 0.41 -2.24 1.14
C GLY A 71 0.94 -2.99 2.36
N GLY A 72 2.25 -2.91 2.58
CA GLY A 72 2.88 -3.59 3.70
C GLY A 72 4.18 -2.97 4.16
N HIS A 73 4.64 -3.43 5.31
CA HIS A 73 5.88 -2.98 5.93
C HIS A 73 7.09 -3.70 5.33
N VAL A 74 8.23 -3.03 5.38
CA VAL A 74 9.52 -3.64 5.06
C VAL A 74 10.09 -4.21 6.34
N ASP A 75 10.38 -5.51 6.36
CA ASP A 75 10.99 -6.16 7.51
C ASP A 75 12.46 -5.75 7.68
N TYR A 76 12.94 -5.75 8.92
CA TYR A 76 14.34 -5.43 9.18
C TYR A 76 15.30 -6.41 8.50
N GLY A 77 16.12 -5.89 7.60
CA GLY A 77 17.05 -6.68 6.78
C GLY A 77 16.52 -7.05 5.40
N GLU A 78 15.26 -6.72 5.10
CA GLU A 78 14.64 -6.90 3.79
C GLU A 78 14.89 -5.69 2.90
N THR A 79 15.03 -5.89 1.61
CA THR A 79 15.04 -4.81 0.62
C THR A 79 13.62 -4.39 0.25
N ILE A 80 13.46 -3.22 -0.34
CA ILE A 80 12.16 -2.72 -0.83
C ILE A 80 11.54 -3.67 -1.87
N ASP A 81 12.33 -4.25 -2.80
CA ASP A 81 11.83 -5.19 -3.81
C ASP A 81 11.41 -6.53 -3.20
N GLU A 82 12.15 -7.04 -2.21
CA GLU A 82 11.79 -8.26 -1.48
C GLU A 82 10.49 -8.08 -0.72
N ALA A 83 10.35 -6.98 0.05
CA ALA A 83 9.12 -6.64 0.76
C ALA A 83 7.92 -6.53 -0.19
N LEU A 84 8.08 -5.80 -1.30
CA LEU A 84 7.04 -5.65 -2.30
C LEU A 84 6.56 -7.01 -2.84
N ARG A 85 7.49 -7.91 -3.19
CA ARG A 85 7.14 -9.22 -3.74
C ARG A 85 6.51 -10.13 -2.71
N ARG A 86 6.97 -10.10 -1.47
CA ARG A 86 6.40 -10.86 -0.35
C ARG A 86 4.97 -10.43 -0.10
N GLU A 87 4.73 -9.14 0.12
CA GLU A 87 3.39 -8.60 0.41
C GLU A 87 2.40 -8.88 -0.73
N VAL A 88 2.81 -8.66 -1.98
CA VAL A 88 1.98 -8.91 -3.15
C VAL A 88 1.63 -10.40 -3.30
N SER A 89 2.56 -11.30 -2.98
CA SER A 89 2.31 -12.74 -2.97
C SER A 89 1.37 -13.15 -1.84
N GLU A 90 1.53 -12.58 -0.65
CA GLU A 90 0.74 -12.89 0.55
C GLU A 90 -0.68 -12.32 0.45
N GLU A 91 -0.83 -11.06 0.08
CA GLU A 91 -2.13 -10.38 0.02
C GLU A 91 -2.93 -10.70 -1.24
N LEU A 92 -2.29 -10.71 -2.42
CA LEU A 92 -2.97 -10.81 -3.71
C LEU A 92 -2.79 -12.15 -4.43
N GLY A 93 -1.91 -13.03 -3.94
CA GLY A 93 -1.58 -14.29 -4.61
C GLY A 93 -0.81 -14.13 -5.92
N ILE A 94 -0.29 -12.93 -6.23
CA ILE A 94 0.45 -12.65 -7.46
C ILE A 94 1.92 -12.99 -7.24
N LYS A 95 2.43 -13.98 -7.98
CA LYS A 95 3.82 -14.45 -7.88
C LYS A 95 4.78 -13.82 -8.88
N GLN A 96 4.26 -13.41 -10.03
CA GLN A 96 5.07 -12.82 -11.12
C GLN A 96 4.40 -11.56 -11.64
N PHE A 97 5.09 -10.44 -11.55
CA PHE A 97 4.68 -9.15 -12.08
C PHE A 97 5.89 -8.26 -12.29
N THR A 98 5.73 -7.21 -13.08
CA THR A 98 6.78 -6.23 -13.35
C THR A 98 6.44 -4.94 -12.62
N PRO A 99 7.06 -4.66 -11.46
CA PRO A 99 6.83 -3.41 -10.75
C PRO A 99 7.52 -2.24 -11.45
N VAL A 100 6.83 -1.12 -11.56
CA VAL A 100 7.38 0.15 -12.02
C VAL A 100 7.37 1.11 -10.84
N PHE A 101 8.56 1.56 -10.42
CA PHE A 101 8.68 2.54 -9.34
C PHE A 101 8.15 3.91 -9.79
N ILE A 102 7.30 4.51 -8.99
CA ILE A 102 6.69 5.81 -9.26
C ILE A 102 7.40 6.91 -8.47
N LYS A 103 7.39 6.80 -7.16
CA LYS A 103 8.03 7.76 -6.24
C LYS A 103 8.10 7.22 -4.81
N ALA A 104 8.91 7.86 -3.98
CA ALA A 104 8.79 7.77 -2.53
C ALA A 104 8.33 9.11 -1.95
N TYR A 105 7.59 9.06 -0.84
CA TYR A 105 7.18 10.23 -0.08
C TYR A 105 6.97 9.88 1.39
N VAL A 106 7.09 10.89 2.25
CA VAL A 106 6.79 10.73 3.67
C VAL A 106 5.30 10.98 3.90
N PHE A 107 4.65 10.02 4.53
CA PHE A 107 3.30 10.12 5.07
C PHE A 107 3.36 10.19 6.59
N GLU A 108 2.57 11.07 7.19
CA GLU A 108 2.47 11.19 8.63
C GLU A 108 1.00 11.25 9.04
N SER A 109 0.61 10.36 9.95
CA SER A 109 -0.70 10.32 10.60
C SER A 109 -0.57 10.71 12.08
N LEU A 110 -1.62 10.57 12.86
CA LEU A 110 -1.56 10.80 14.31
C LEU A 110 -0.70 9.74 15.04
N VAL A 111 -0.59 8.54 14.49
CA VAL A 111 0.03 7.38 15.17
C VAL A 111 1.35 6.94 14.56
N GLU A 112 1.61 7.24 13.29
CA GLU A 112 2.76 6.69 12.54
C GLU A 112 3.37 7.70 11.57
N LYS A 113 4.60 7.44 11.16
CA LYS A 113 5.30 8.17 10.09
C LYS A 113 5.98 7.16 9.17
N GLU A 114 5.59 7.15 7.90
CA GLU A 114 5.99 6.16 6.91
C GLU A 114 6.75 6.80 5.75
N LEU A 115 7.81 6.13 5.29
CA LEU A 115 8.43 6.38 4.00
C LEU A 115 7.78 5.45 2.97
N VAL A 116 6.76 5.96 2.30
CA VAL A 116 5.94 5.18 1.36
C VAL A 116 6.65 5.07 0.02
N ASN A 117 6.98 3.84 -0.39
CA ASN A 117 7.56 3.52 -1.69
C ASN A 117 6.45 3.05 -2.63
N VAL A 118 6.06 3.89 -3.59
CA VAL A 118 4.92 3.65 -4.48
C VAL A 118 5.38 2.99 -5.77
N PHE A 119 4.74 1.88 -6.07
CA PHE A 119 4.91 1.12 -7.31
C PHE A 119 3.58 0.97 -8.04
N CYS A 120 3.65 0.69 -9.33
CA CYS A 120 2.50 0.25 -10.11
C CYS A 120 2.86 -0.91 -11.03
N THR A 121 1.86 -1.64 -11.48
CA THR A 121 1.97 -2.71 -12.47
C THR A 121 0.70 -2.82 -13.29
N ILE A 122 0.81 -3.33 -14.52
CA ILE A 122 -0.32 -3.83 -15.28
C ILE A 122 -0.42 -5.34 -15.04
N TYR A 123 -1.62 -5.79 -14.65
CA TYR A 123 -1.88 -7.20 -14.38
C TYR A 123 -3.29 -7.55 -14.85
N ASP A 124 -3.36 -8.36 -15.91
CA ASP A 124 -4.63 -8.70 -16.56
C ASP A 124 -5.16 -10.08 -16.15
N GLU A 125 -4.35 -10.86 -15.41
CA GLU A 125 -4.75 -12.18 -14.89
C GLU A 125 -5.66 -12.04 -13.64
N PRO A 126 -6.38 -13.11 -13.26
CA PRO A 126 -7.17 -13.10 -12.03
C PRO A 126 -6.34 -12.85 -10.77
N ILE A 127 -6.87 -12.02 -9.87
CA ILE A 127 -6.30 -11.78 -8.54
C ILE A 127 -7.06 -12.63 -7.53
N HIS A 128 -6.31 -13.29 -6.64
CA HIS A 128 -6.85 -14.16 -5.60
C HIS A 128 -6.45 -13.61 -4.22
N PRO A 129 -7.17 -12.58 -3.70
CA PRO A 129 -6.81 -11.95 -2.44
C PRO A 129 -6.89 -12.94 -1.27
N SER A 130 -5.95 -12.82 -0.36
CA SER A 130 -5.92 -13.60 0.87
C SER A 130 -7.13 -13.25 1.74
N THR A 131 -7.97 -14.24 2.04
CA THR A 131 -9.13 -14.07 2.94
C THR A 131 -8.73 -13.99 4.41
N GLU A 132 -7.47 -14.21 4.73
CA GLU A 132 -6.94 -14.06 6.07
C GLU A 132 -6.50 -12.63 6.38
N GLU A 133 -6.03 -11.91 5.36
CA GLU A 133 -5.50 -10.55 5.48
C GLU A 133 -6.48 -9.48 5.01
N LEU A 134 -7.36 -9.83 4.07
CA LEU A 134 -8.24 -8.90 3.36
C LEU A 134 -9.71 -9.37 3.40
N ASP A 135 -10.62 -8.42 3.34
CA ASP A 135 -12.06 -8.68 3.16
C ASP A 135 -12.45 -8.68 1.67
N GLY A 136 -11.51 -9.14 0.83
CA GLY A 136 -11.63 -9.18 -0.62
C GLY A 136 -11.04 -7.96 -1.32
N GLY A 137 -11.46 -7.78 -2.57
CA GLY A 137 -11.06 -6.66 -3.41
C GLY A 137 -11.85 -6.65 -4.72
N ARG A 138 -11.85 -5.53 -5.41
CA ARG A 138 -12.47 -5.38 -6.73
C ARG A 138 -11.78 -4.32 -7.58
N TYR A 139 -12.09 -4.33 -8.86
CA TYR A 139 -11.71 -3.25 -9.76
C TYR A 139 -12.67 -2.08 -9.67
N TRP A 140 -12.11 -0.90 -9.76
CA TRP A 140 -12.79 0.39 -9.76
C TRP A 140 -12.41 1.16 -11.02
N SER A 141 -13.37 1.78 -11.68
CA SER A 141 -13.06 2.78 -12.68
C SER A 141 -12.57 4.07 -12.02
N VAL A 142 -11.82 4.89 -12.75
CA VAL A 142 -11.35 6.20 -12.25
C VAL A 142 -12.54 7.09 -11.88
N ASN A 143 -13.62 7.04 -12.63
CA ASN A 143 -14.83 7.83 -12.35
C ASN A 143 -15.49 7.40 -11.03
N GLU A 144 -15.65 6.09 -10.78
CA GLU A 144 -16.17 5.60 -9.50
C GLU A 144 -15.30 6.05 -8.32
N ILE A 145 -13.97 6.05 -8.48
CA ILE A 145 -13.06 6.53 -7.42
C ILE A 145 -13.30 8.03 -7.18
N VAL A 146 -13.29 8.83 -8.21
CA VAL A 146 -13.49 10.30 -8.11
C VAL A 146 -14.82 10.65 -7.44
N GLU A 147 -15.91 9.95 -7.79
CA GLU A 147 -17.24 10.15 -7.20
C GLU A 147 -17.31 9.79 -5.71
N ASN A 148 -16.41 8.91 -5.23
CA ASN A 148 -16.42 8.42 -3.85
C ASN A 148 -15.32 9.04 -2.97
N ILE A 149 -14.40 9.84 -3.51
CA ILE A 149 -13.41 10.59 -2.72
C ILE A 149 -14.11 11.54 -1.75
N GLY A 150 -13.64 11.58 -0.50
CA GLY A 150 -14.20 12.42 0.56
C GLY A 150 -15.47 11.87 1.22
N ASN A 151 -16.00 10.75 0.74
CA ASN A 151 -17.22 10.11 1.28
C ASN A 151 -16.93 9.01 2.31
N SER A 152 -15.73 8.98 2.88
CA SER A 152 -15.28 7.98 3.86
C SER A 152 -15.26 6.53 3.34
N VAL A 153 -15.30 6.34 2.02
CA VAL A 153 -15.23 5.02 1.35
C VAL A 153 -13.81 4.49 1.34
N PHE A 154 -12.85 5.37 1.11
CA PHE A 154 -11.42 5.05 1.02
C PHE A 154 -10.66 5.42 2.27
N THR A 155 -9.47 4.82 2.44
CA THR A 155 -8.52 5.27 3.47
C THR A 155 -8.00 6.67 3.13
N PRO A 156 -7.69 7.50 4.13
CA PRO A 156 -7.07 8.82 3.89
C PRO A 156 -5.73 8.72 3.15
N ASN A 157 -4.98 7.64 3.37
CA ASN A 157 -3.73 7.38 2.70
C ASN A 157 -3.95 7.15 1.20
N PHE A 158 -4.90 6.28 0.83
CA PHE A 158 -5.26 6.07 -0.57
C PHE A 158 -5.75 7.36 -1.25
N GLU A 159 -6.64 8.12 -0.61
CA GLU A 159 -7.15 9.38 -1.19
C GLU A 159 -6.02 10.40 -1.46
N ASN A 160 -5.09 10.54 -0.50
CA ASN A 160 -3.93 11.40 -0.64
C ASN A 160 -3.00 10.92 -1.77
N GLU A 161 -2.76 9.62 -1.88
CA GLU A 161 -1.92 9.02 -2.90
C GLU A 161 -2.56 9.10 -4.28
N PHE A 162 -3.87 8.83 -4.37
CA PHE A 162 -4.64 8.99 -5.60
C PHE A 162 -4.52 10.41 -6.16
N ALA A 163 -4.72 11.43 -5.33
CA ALA A 163 -4.61 12.82 -5.74
C ALA A 163 -3.20 13.20 -6.22
N LYS A 164 -2.16 12.68 -5.58
CA LYS A 164 -0.76 13.04 -5.85
C LYS A 164 -0.13 12.27 -6.99
N VAL A 165 -0.53 11.03 -7.18
CA VAL A 165 0.17 10.06 -8.03
C VAL A 165 -0.70 9.62 -9.21
N LEU A 166 -1.95 9.25 -8.97
CA LEU A 166 -2.85 8.70 -9.99
C LEU A 166 -3.52 9.79 -10.81
N GLN A 167 -4.15 10.75 -10.15
CA GLN A 167 -4.92 11.82 -10.82
C GLN A 167 -4.05 12.74 -11.69
N LYS A 168 -2.76 12.87 -11.41
CA LYS A 168 -1.82 13.70 -12.17
C LYS A 168 -1.24 13.01 -13.41
N GLY A 169 -1.72 11.84 -13.78
CA GLY A 169 -1.25 11.12 -14.96
C GLY A 169 0.11 10.43 -14.82
N LEU A 170 0.81 10.61 -13.68
CA LEU A 170 2.16 10.07 -13.49
C LEU A 170 2.25 8.55 -13.71
N ILE A 171 1.21 7.81 -13.33
CA ILE A 171 1.16 6.36 -13.53
C ILE A 171 0.76 6.01 -14.96
N PHE A 172 -0.23 6.70 -15.52
CA PHE A 172 -0.72 6.42 -16.87
C PHE A 172 0.40 6.65 -17.91
N ASP A 173 1.16 7.75 -17.76
CA ASP A 173 2.31 8.05 -18.62
C ASP A 173 3.42 6.99 -18.50
N LYS A 174 3.70 6.51 -17.27
CA LYS A 174 4.76 5.51 -17.04
C LYS A 174 4.37 4.10 -17.47
N LEU A 175 3.08 3.76 -17.48
CA LEU A 175 2.58 2.46 -17.90
C LEU A 175 2.15 2.42 -19.39
N ASP A 176 2.30 3.55 -20.12
CA ASP A 176 1.84 3.69 -21.51
C ASP A 176 0.35 3.27 -21.68
N ILE A 177 -0.47 3.61 -20.70
CA ILE A 177 -1.92 3.40 -20.73
C ILE A 177 -2.55 4.63 -21.41
N LYS A 178 -3.09 4.41 -22.61
CA LYS A 178 -3.80 5.43 -23.39
C LYS A 178 -5.26 5.52 -22.96
#